data_e2b4c7dec754e368f747f896f9e3ed26
#
_entry.id   e2b4c7dec754e368f747f896f9e3ed26
#
_cell.length_a   1.000
_cell.length_b   1.000
_cell.length_c   1.000
_cell.angle_alpha   90.00
_cell.angle_beta   90.00
_cell.angle_gamma   90.00
#
_symmetry.space_group_name_H-M   'P 1'
#
loop_
_entity.id
_entity.type
_entity.pdbx_description
1 polymer ?
#
loop_
_entity_poly.entity_id
_entity_poly.type
_entity_poly.pdbx_seq_one_letter_code
_entity_poly.pdbx_strand_id
1 'polypeptide(L)'
;EQDYVGRCVLVLKRHCGSLSELTDKEWLDLRCVVKCMESCFKSVLGATMCNWSCLMNSFYKESPANPHLHLHVRPRFKNPIVINGNQYVDEEFGHHYDRNKNSKITLKDRQTIYEWMKNNLKGYG
;
A
#
# COMPACT_ATOMS: atom_id res chain seq x y z
N GLU A 1 8.17 5.35 -5.72
CA GLU A 1 8.91 5.44 -4.45
C GLU A 1 8.59 4.22 -3.56
N GLN A 2 9.61 3.64 -2.97
CA GLN A 2 9.49 2.53 -2.03
C GLN A 2 10.30 2.87 -0.78
N ASP A 3 9.85 3.89 -0.07
CA ASP A 3 10.37 4.28 1.25
C ASP A 3 10.06 3.22 2.31
N TYR A 4 9.00 2.43 2.10
CA TYR A 4 8.63 1.27 2.90
C TYR A 4 8.41 0.05 1.99
N VAL A 5 8.92 -1.10 2.41
CA VAL A 5 8.78 -2.36 1.66
C VAL A 5 7.30 -2.68 1.43
N GLY A 6 6.91 -2.87 0.17
CA GLY A 6 5.54 -3.22 -0.21
C GLY A 6 4.55 -2.05 -0.21
N ARG A 7 4.99 -0.81 0.03
CA ARG A 7 4.12 0.36 -0.10
C ARG A 7 3.47 0.40 -1.47
N CYS A 8 2.17 0.59 -1.48
CA CYS A 8 1.40 0.73 -2.71
C CYS A 8 0.23 1.71 -2.54
N VAL A 9 -0.40 2.01 -3.66
CA VAL A 9 -1.59 2.87 -3.72
C VAL A 9 -2.71 2.08 -4.39
N LEU A 10 -3.86 2.03 -3.73
CA LEU A 10 -5.08 1.47 -4.27
C LEU A 10 -5.95 2.60 -4.81
N VAL A 11 -6.25 2.57 -6.10
CA VAL A 11 -6.99 3.63 -6.79
C VAL A 11 -8.33 3.10 -7.25
N LEU A 12 -9.40 3.84 -6.99
CA LEU A 12 -10.73 3.52 -7.53
C LEU A 12 -10.74 3.78 -9.05
N LYS A 13 -11.25 2.83 -9.84
CA LYS A 13 -11.34 3.00 -11.30
C LYS A 13 -12.32 4.11 -11.70
N ARG A 14 -13.51 4.13 -11.07
CA ARG A 14 -14.48 5.20 -11.28
C ARG A 14 -13.97 6.50 -10.66
N HIS A 15 -14.14 7.61 -11.33
CA HIS A 15 -13.81 8.91 -10.75
C HIS A 15 -14.79 9.27 -9.64
N CYS A 16 -14.24 9.53 -8.45
CA CYS A 16 -14.99 9.86 -7.25
C CYS A 16 -14.06 10.57 -6.29
N GLY A 17 -14.55 11.59 -5.59
CA GLY A 17 -13.72 12.51 -4.82
C GLY A 17 -13.58 12.13 -3.34
N SER A 18 -14.46 11.30 -2.80
CA SER A 18 -14.47 10.98 -1.38
C SER A 18 -15.01 9.58 -1.07
N LEU A 19 -14.67 9.07 0.11
CA LEU A 19 -15.17 7.78 0.60
C LEU A 19 -16.70 7.75 0.70
N SER A 20 -17.33 8.89 1.00
CA SER A 20 -18.79 8.99 1.12
C SER A 20 -19.54 8.77 -0.19
N GLU A 21 -18.86 8.92 -1.33
CA GLU A 21 -19.44 8.73 -2.66
C GLU A 21 -19.34 7.28 -3.17
N LEU A 22 -18.70 6.37 -2.41
CA LEU A 22 -18.63 4.97 -2.76
C LEU A 22 -20.02 4.33 -2.73
N THR A 23 -20.34 3.54 -3.75
CA THR A 23 -21.53 2.69 -3.76
C THR A 23 -21.38 1.52 -2.79
N ASP A 24 -22.50 0.91 -2.38
CA ASP A 24 -22.47 -0.29 -1.53
C ASP A 24 -21.63 -1.41 -2.16
N LYS A 25 -21.73 -1.58 -3.48
CA LYS A 25 -20.93 -2.56 -4.21
C LYS A 25 -19.45 -2.24 -4.11
N GLU A 26 -19.05 -0.99 -4.29
CA GLU A 26 -17.65 -0.55 -4.19
C GLU A 26 -17.09 -0.75 -2.77
N TRP A 27 -17.91 -0.54 -1.73
CA TRP A 27 -17.54 -0.86 -0.35
C TRP A 27 -17.30 -2.36 -0.15
N LEU A 28 -18.14 -3.22 -0.71
CA LEU A 28 -17.97 -4.67 -0.65
C LEU A 28 -16.72 -5.11 -1.43
N ASP A 29 -16.49 -4.55 -2.61
CA ASP A 29 -15.29 -4.82 -3.41
C ASP A 29 -14.03 -4.38 -2.66
N LEU A 30 -14.04 -3.20 -2.05
CA LEU A 30 -12.93 -2.70 -1.22
C LEU A 30 -12.63 -3.65 -0.05
N ARG A 31 -13.66 -4.13 0.65
CA ARG A 31 -13.52 -5.11 1.73
C ARG A 31 -12.79 -6.37 1.25
N CYS A 32 -13.16 -6.88 0.08
CA CYS A 32 -12.50 -8.06 -0.49
C CYS A 32 -11.03 -7.78 -0.84
N VAL A 33 -10.76 -6.62 -1.43
CA VAL A 33 -9.40 -6.19 -1.77
C VAL A 33 -8.54 -6.03 -0.53
N VAL A 34 -9.04 -5.37 0.51
CA VAL A 34 -8.32 -5.20 1.79
C VAL A 34 -7.95 -6.56 2.39
N LYS A 35 -8.92 -7.47 2.50
CA LYS A 35 -8.70 -8.81 3.02
C LYS A 35 -7.63 -9.57 2.22
N CYS A 36 -7.70 -9.49 0.91
CA CYS A 36 -6.75 -10.13 0.01
C CYS A 36 -5.34 -9.55 0.15
N MET A 37 -5.22 -8.22 0.15
CA MET A 37 -3.93 -7.55 0.24
C MET A 37 -3.25 -7.80 1.59
N GLU A 38 -3.95 -7.70 2.71
CA GLU A 38 -3.38 -7.97 4.03
C GLU A 38 -2.93 -9.42 4.17
N SER A 39 -3.73 -10.36 3.68
CA SER A 39 -3.35 -11.78 3.64
C SER A 39 -2.10 -12.01 2.80
N CYS A 40 -2.02 -11.37 1.64
CA CYS A 40 -0.88 -11.46 0.74
C CYS A 40 0.38 -10.85 1.36
N PHE A 41 0.32 -9.65 1.92
CA PHE A 41 1.45 -9.02 2.60
C PHE A 41 1.97 -9.86 3.76
N LYS A 42 1.07 -10.47 4.52
CA LYS A 42 1.43 -11.34 5.63
C LYS A 42 2.12 -12.62 5.15
N SER A 43 1.55 -13.30 4.17
CA SER A 43 2.07 -14.60 3.69
C SER A 43 3.32 -14.46 2.83
N VAL A 44 3.42 -13.42 2.00
CA VAL A 44 4.50 -13.24 1.04
C VAL A 44 5.68 -12.46 1.61
N LEU A 45 5.40 -11.40 2.36
CA LEU A 45 6.42 -10.48 2.88
C LEU A 45 6.65 -10.62 4.39
N GLY A 46 5.80 -11.34 5.11
CA GLY A 46 5.89 -11.44 6.57
C GLY A 46 5.46 -10.17 7.30
N ALA A 47 4.60 -9.35 6.68
CA ALA A 47 4.09 -8.15 7.32
C ALA A 47 3.34 -8.48 8.62
N THR A 48 3.57 -7.69 9.65
CA THR A 48 2.88 -7.81 10.94
C THR A 48 1.51 -7.15 10.89
N MET A 49 1.42 -6.01 10.21
CA MET A 49 0.20 -5.22 10.04
C MET A 49 0.30 -4.33 8.80
N CYS A 50 -0.81 -3.69 8.44
CA CYS A 50 -0.83 -2.69 7.37
C CYS A 50 -1.40 -1.37 7.88
N ASN A 51 -0.79 -0.25 7.51
CA ASN A 51 -1.38 1.06 7.66
C ASN A 51 -2.17 1.41 6.39
N TRP A 52 -3.41 1.79 6.55
CA TRP A 52 -4.30 2.27 5.50
C TRP A 52 -4.62 3.74 5.74
N SER A 53 -4.53 4.55 4.71
CA SER A 53 -4.91 5.96 4.82
C SER A 53 -5.47 6.50 3.52
N CYS A 54 -6.52 7.30 3.64
CA CYS A 54 -7.13 8.05 2.55
C CYS A 54 -6.73 9.52 2.68
N LEU A 55 -5.58 9.88 2.12
CA LEU A 55 -5.03 11.24 2.21
C LEU A 55 -5.19 11.95 0.87
N MET A 56 -6.17 12.83 0.80
CA MET A 56 -6.55 13.56 -0.43
C MET A 56 -5.96 14.97 -0.49
N ASN A 57 -5.10 15.33 0.45
CA ASN A 57 -4.67 16.69 0.74
C ASN A 57 -4.09 17.43 -0.49
N SER A 58 -3.29 16.75 -1.31
CA SER A 58 -2.64 17.38 -2.46
C SER A 58 -3.63 17.88 -3.52
N PHE A 59 -4.75 17.19 -3.70
CA PHE A 59 -5.78 17.58 -4.66
C PHE A 59 -6.45 18.90 -4.31
N TYR A 60 -6.52 19.24 -3.02
CA TYR A 60 -7.16 20.45 -2.54
C TYR A 60 -6.24 21.68 -2.53
N LYS A 61 -4.98 21.51 -2.93
CA LYS A 61 -4.07 22.64 -3.20
C LYS A 61 -4.31 23.27 -4.57
N GLU A 62 -4.94 22.53 -5.46
CA GLU A 62 -5.27 22.99 -6.82
C GLU A 62 -6.63 23.67 -6.86
N SER A 63 -6.81 24.61 -7.82
CA SER A 63 -8.08 25.32 -8.02
C SER A 63 -8.45 25.28 -9.50
N PRO A 64 -9.62 24.70 -9.86
CA PRO A 64 -10.53 23.96 -8.98
C PRO A 64 -9.95 22.62 -8.52
N ALA A 65 -10.30 22.19 -7.31
CA ALA A 65 -9.90 20.87 -6.80
C ALA A 65 -10.58 19.75 -7.61
N ASN A 66 -9.82 18.73 -7.98
CA ASN A 66 -10.34 17.57 -8.70
C ASN A 66 -9.84 16.26 -8.04
N PRO A 67 -10.30 15.95 -6.83
CA PRO A 67 -9.84 14.79 -6.09
C PRO A 67 -10.26 13.48 -6.73
N HIS A 68 -9.35 12.51 -6.74
CA HIS A 68 -9.61 11.13 -7.15
C HIS A 68 -9.30 10.19 -6.00
N LEU A 69 -10.30 9.43 -5.56
CA LEU A 69 -10.20 8.55 -4.40
C LEU A 69 -9.11 7.50 -4.54
N HIS A 70 -8.21 7.50 -3.59
CA HIS A 70 -7.15 6.50 -3.47
C HIS A 70 -6.80 6.25 -2.01
N LEU A 71 -6.28 5.06 -1.74
CA LEU A 71 -5.81 4.66 -0.43
C LEU A 71 -4.31 4.38 -0.50
N HIS A 72 -3.57 4.94 0.44
CA HIS A 72 -2.18 4.56 0.66
C HIS A 72 -2.14 3.31 1.54
N VAL A 73 -1.36 2.33 1.14
CA VAL A 73 -1.20 1.07 1.86
C VAL A 73 0.27 0.87 2.18
N ARG A 74 0.58 0.71 3.46
CA ARG A 74 1.94 0.45 3.94
C ARG A 74 1.95 -0.76 4.84
N PRO A 75 2.48 -1.91 4.37
CA PRO A 75 2.80 -3.02 5.26
C PRO A 75 3.84 -2.57 6.29
N ARG A 76 3.71 -3.06 7.52
CA ARG A 76 4.63 -2.74 8.61
C ARG A 76 5.23 -4.04 9.15
N PHE A 77 6.49 -3.99 9.53
CA PHE A 77 7.28 -5.18 9.86
C PHE A 77 7.93 -5.06 11.23
N LYS A 78 7.53 -5.94 12.15
CA LYS A 78 8.19 -6.07 13.45
C LYS A 78 9.59 -6.68 13.30
N ASN A 79 9.75 -7.61 12.37
CA ASN A 79 11.01 -8.30 12.11
C ASN A 79 11.62 -7.87 10.78
N PRO A 80 12.95 -7.92 10.64
CA PRO A 80 13.60 -7.67 9.36
C PRO A 80 13.08 -8.56 8.25
N ILE A 81 13.03 -8.04 7.03
CA ILE A 81 12.70 -8.79 5.82
C ILE A 81 13.94 -8.87 4.93
N VAL A 82 14.19 -10.03 4.33
CA VAL A 82 15.30 -10.27 3.41
C VAL A 82 14.76 -10.48 2.00
N ILE A 83 15.27 -9.68 1.04
CA ILE A 83 14.90 -9.76 -0.37
C ILE A 83 16.18 -9.79 -1.20
N ASN A 84 16.39 -10.86 -1.97
CA ASN A 84 17.62 -11.07 -2.76
C ASN A 84 18.92 -10.89 -1.96
N GLY A 85 18.92 -11.30 -0.68
CA GLY A 85 20.07 -11.14 0.21
C GLY A 85 20.20 -9.77 0.89
N ASN A 86 19.39 -8.79 0.51
CA ASN A 86 19.35 -7.47 1.15
C ASN A 86 18.36 -7.48 2.32
N GLN A 87 18.79 -6.97 3.47
CA GLN A 87 17.97 -6.86 4.67
C GLN A 87 17.33 -5.49 4.75
N TYR A 88 16.02 -5.45 5.01
CA TYR A 88 15.24 -4.25 5.23
C TYR A 88 14.61 -4.28 6.62
N VAL A 89 14.67 -3.16 7.33
CA VAL A 89 14.14 -3.00 8.69
C VAL A 89 13.14 -1.85 8.71
N ASP A 90 11.98 -2.07 9.32
CA ASP A 90 11.01 -1.01 9.62
C ASP A 90 11.37 -0.40 10.97
N GLU A 91 12.24 0.60 10.95
CA GLU A 91 12.77 1.25 12.17
C GLU A 91 11.68 2.00 12.96
N GLU A 92 10.62 2.43 12.27
CA GLU A 92 9.49 3.13 12.88
C GLU A 92 8.33 2.20 13.26
N PHE A 93 8.54 0.86 13.25
CA PHE A 93 7.48 -0.07 13.64
C PHE A 93 6.90 0.27 15.02
N GLY A 94 5.57 0.34 15.10
CA GLY A 94 4.85 0.78 16.30
C GLY A 94 4.63 2.29 16.40
N HIS A 95 5.18 3.06 15.45
CA HIS A 95 5.01 4.51 15.32
C HIS A 95 4.53 4.87 13.91
N HIS A 96 4.17 6.13 13.70
CA HIS A 96 3.88 6.64 12.36
C HIS A 96 5.10 6.48 11.45
N TYR A 97 4.84 6.21 10.17
CA TYR A 97 5.89 6.24 9.16
C TYR A 97 6.48 7.65 9.01
N ASP A 98 7.78 7.72 8.78
CA ASP A 98 8.47 8.97 8.48
C ASP A 98 8.26 9.36 7.01
N ARG A 99 7.69 10.54 6.77
CA ARG A 99 7.48 11.09 5.43
C ARG A 99 8.78 11.53 4.74
N ASN A 100 9.81 11.77 5.52
CA ASN A 100 11.12 12.22 5.03
C ASN A 100 12.10 11.05 4.85
N LYS A 101 11.64 9.82 5.04
CA LYS A 101 12.47 8.63 4.92
C LYS A 101 12.92 8.43 3.48
N ASN A 102 14.24 8.40 3.29
CA ASN A 102 14.92 8.13 2.02
C ASN A 102 15.50 6.71 1.96
N SER A 103 14.79 5.70 2.50
CA SER A 103 15.25 4.34 2.34
C SER A 103 15.14 3.92 0.87
N LYS A 104 16.24 3.47 0.32
CA LYS A 104 16.33 3.10 -1.10
C LYS A 104 16.27 1.57 -1.23
N ILE A 105 15.08 1.07 -1.51
CA ILE A 105 14.95 -0.31 -1.97
C ILE A 105 15.49 -0.36 -3.41
N THR A 106 16.36 -1.32 -3.72
CA THR A 106 16.93 -1.47 -5.05
C THR A 106 15.85 -1.73 -6.11
N LEU A 107 16.12 -1.38 -7.35
CA LEU A 107 15.20 -1.67 -8.48
C LEU A 107 14.91 -3.17 -8.60
N LYS A 108 15.96 -3.99 -8.42
CA LYS A 108 15.84 -5.44 -8.44
C LYS A 108 14.90 -5.95 -7.34
N ASP A 109 15.05 -5.45 -6.12
CA ASP A 109 14.22 -5.87 -4.99
C ASP A 109 12.78 -5.39 -5.13
N ARG A 110 12.56 -4.19 -5.67
CA ARG A 110 11.20 -3.71 -6.01
C ARG A 110 10.53 -4.62 -7.05
N GLN A 111 11.26 -5.02 -8.08
CA GLN A 111 10.73 -5.94 -9.08
C GLN A 111 10.40 -7.30 -8.47
N THR A 112 11.24 -7.81 -7.59
CA THR A 112 11.00 -9.07 -6.88
C THR A 112 9.74 -8.99 -6.01
N ILE A 113 9.56 -7.91 -5.24
CA ILE A 113 8.35 -7.67 -4.44
C ILE A 113 7.11 -7.66 -5.36
N TYR A 114 7.18 -6.91 -6.47
CA TYR A 114 6.09 -6.82 -7.43
C TYR A 114 5.69 -8.20 -7.97
N GLU A 115 6.65 -9.01 -8.39
CA GLU A 115 6.39 -10.36 -8.93
C GLU A 115 5.81 -11.30 -7.85
N TRP A 116 6.33 -11.25 -6.63
CA TRP A 116 5.79 -12.04 -5.51
C TRP A 116 4.33 -11.68 -5.24
N MET A 117 4.02 -10.38 -5.14
CA MET A 117 2.66 -9.90 -4.91
C MET A 117 1.74 -10.28 -6.07
N LYS A 118 2.14 -10.00 -7.30
CA LYS A 118 1.38 -10.30 -8.52
C LYS A 118 1.03 -11.79 -8.61
N ASN A 119 1.98 -12.67 -8.34
CA ASN A 119 1.76 -14.10 -8.41
C ASN A 119 0.79 -14.61 -7.34
N ASN A 120 0.76 -13.98 -6.17
CA ASN A 120 -0.13 -14.34 -5.06
C ASN A 120 -1.50 -13.67 -5.14
N LEU A 121 -1.64 -12.57 -5.89
CA LEU A 121 -2.91 -11.87 -6.11
C LEU A 121 -3.71 -12.39 -7.32
N LYS A 122 -3.15 -13.26 -8.15
CA LYS A 122 -3.79 -13.77 -9.38
C LYS A 122 -5.14 -14.46 -9.17
N GLY A 123 -5.46 -14.92 -7.98
CA GLY A 123 -6.73 -15.58 -7.65
C GLY A 123 -7.87 -14.62 -7.29
N TYR A 124 -7.64 -13.30 -7.33
CA TYR A 124 -8.55 -12.29 -6.80
C TYR A 124 -8.94 -11.20 -7.83
N GLY A 125 -8.58 -11.44 -9.07
CA GLY A 125 -8.93 -10.55 -10.19
C GLY A 125 -10.34 -10.72 -10.70
#